data_b556a3d7c2debfcc306e987365a29b22
#
_entry.id   b556a3d7c2debfcc306e987365a29b22
#
_cell.length_a   1.000
_cell.length_b   1.000
_cell.length_c   1.000
_cell.angle_alpha   90.00
_cell.angle_beta   90.00
_cell.angle_gamma   90.00
#
_symmetry.space_group_name_H-M   'P 1'
#
loop_
_entity.id
_entity.type
_entity.pdbx_description
1 polymer ?
#
loop_
_entity_poly.entity_id
_entity_poly.type
_entity_poly.pdbx_seq_one_letter_code
_entity_poly.pdbx_strand_id
1 'polypeptide(L)'
;LAVKTHVKGDFPKDLVALHNFKGGYCGVSKVENDIINLCYITNFEAFKKFKNIDEFQEKVVFKNKYLNSIFKNSQPVFETPLTIGQISFSSKSPIENHMIMCGDTAGMIHPLCGNGMSMAIRSAQMASQLIINYLQGKIESRIELEKAYQKSWNKEFKTRLKVGHFAANIFSKNQLSEMLVPIIKQIPNLLPKIIKLTHGKPMVVKCAC
;
A
#
# COMPACT_ATOMS: atom_id res chain seq x y z
N LEU A 1 3.40 12.81 0.69
CA LEU A 1 4.70 12.53 1.29
C LEU A 1 4.63 11.21 2.04
N ALA A 2 5.62 10.34 1.84
CA ALA A 2 5.87 9.21 2.74
C ALA A 2 7.22 9.39 3.42
N VAL A 3 7.29 8.97 4.68
CA VAL A 3 8.50 9.01 5.49
C VAL A 3 8.67 7.65 6.15
N LYS A 4 9.86 7.07 6.01
CA LYS A 4 10.21 5.76 6.58
C LYS A 4 11.46 5.89 7.44
N THR A 5 11.41 5.31 8.62
CA THR A 5 12.58 5.12 9.48
C THR A 5 12.57 3.74 10.11
N HIS A 6 13.75 3.26 10.50
CA HIS A 6 13.91 2.08 11.32
C HIS A 6 14.41 2.49 12.69
N VAL A 7 13.87 1.86 13.73
CA VAL A 7 14.27 2.12 15.10
C VAL A 7 14.46 0.82 15.88
N LYS A 8 15.29 0.86 16.93
CA LYS A 8 15.43 -0.20 17.92
C LYS A 8 14.63 0.16 19.16
N GLY A 9 13.82 -0.77 19.65
CA GLY A 9 12.96 -0.54 20.83
C GLY A 9 12.08 -1.74 21.11
N ASP A 10 11.11 -1.56 21.99
CA ASP A 10 10.16 -2.60 22.35
C ASP A 10 8.88 -2.44 21.50
N PHE A 11 8.50 -3.53 20.81
CA PHE A 11 7.27 -3.65 20.04
C PHE A 11 6.91 -5.13 19.87
N PRO A 12 5.62 -5.51 19.94
CA PRO A 12 5.18 -6.90 19.77
C PRO A 12 5.64 -7.50 18.43
N LYS A 13 6.14 -8.73 18.46
CA LYS A 13 6.75 -9.39 17.31
C LYS A 13 5.74 -9.70 16.20
N ASP A 14 4.51 -10.09 16.58
CA ASP A 14 3.48 -10.56 15.65
C ASP A 14 2.38 -9.49 15.41
N LEU A 15 2.70 -8.22 15.67
CA LEU A 15 1.76 -7.11 15.52
C LEU A 15 2.15 -6.23 14.32
N VAL A 16 1.18 -5.98 13.45
CA VAL A 16 1.20 -4.87 12.49
C VAL A 16 0.17 -3.86 12.95
N ALA A 17 0.62 -2.71 13.42
CA ALA A 17 -0.27 -1.65 13.92
C ALA A 17 -0.37 -0.51 12.91
N LEU A 18 -1.59 0.02 12.76
CA LEU A 18 -1.87 1.21 11.98
C LEU A 18 -2.39 2.31 12.91
N HIS A 19 -1.68 3.40 12.96
CA HIS A 19 -1.99 4.55 13.82
C HIS A 19 -2.36 5.76 12.97
N ASN A 20 -3.60 6.21 13.09
CA ASN A 20 -4.07 7.38 12.36
C ASN A 20 -3.65 8.68 13.06
N PHE A 21 -3.39 9.69 12.25
CA PHE A 21 -3.21 11.07 12.66
C PHE A 21 -3.83 12.01 11.62
N LYS A 22 -3.95 13.29 11.93
CA LYS A 22 -4.60 14.26 11.03
C LYS A 22 -3.88 14.35 9.68
N GLY A 23 -4.55 13.92 8.62
CA GLY A 23 -4.03 13.95 7.24
C GLY A 23 -3.18 12.76 6.84
N GLY A 24 -3.10 11.69 7.68
CA GLY A 24 -2.33 10.50 7.33
C GLY A 24 -2.42 9.37 8.35
N TYR A 25 -1.58 8.38 8.18
CA TYR A 25 -1.41 7.26 9.11
C TYR A 25 0.02 6.75 9.12
N CYS A 26 0.39 6.05 10.17
CA CYS A 26 1.68 5.37 10.34
C CYS A 26 1.46 3.88 10.50
N GLY A 27 2.16 3.09 9.69
CA GLY A 27 2.31 1.65 9.89
C GLY A 27 3.52 1.37 10.78
N VAL A 28 3.34 0.49 11.75
CA VAL A 28 4.38 0.03 12.66
C VAL A 28 4.41 -1.49 12.64
N SER A 29 5.57 -2.07 12.42
CA SER A 29 5.77 -3.52 12.46
C SER A 29 7.20 -3.85 12.85
N LYS A 30 7.39 -4.98 13.51
CA LYS A 30 8.73 -5.54 13.72
C LYS A 30 9.16 -6.27 12.44
N VAL A 31 10.42 -6.10 12.07
CA VAL A 31 11.06 -6.77 10.94
C VAL A 31 12.27 -7.56 11.43
N GLU A 32 13.12 -8.04 10.53
CA GLU A 32 14.30 -8.83 10.87
C GLU A 32 15.22 -8.09 11.84
N ASN A 33 16.00 -8.85 12.63
CA ASN A 33 16.95 -8.33 13.62
C ASN A 33 16.32 -7.44 14.70
N ASP A 34 15.08 -7.72 15.08
CA ASP A 34 14.32 -6.97 16.09
C ASP A 34 14.18 -5.46 15.79
N ILE A 35 14.32 -5.08 14.53
CA ILE A 35 14.13 -3.70 14.06
C ILE A 35 12.63 -3.40 13.97
N ILE A 36 12.22 -2.22 14.40
CA ILE A 36 10.88 -1.69 14.22
C ILE A 36 10.87 -0.82 12.97
N ASN A 37 10.05 -1.18 12.00
CA ASN A 37 9.79 -0.39 10.80
C ASN A 37 8.67 0.59 11.08
N LEU A 38 8.97 1.87 10.97
CA LEU A 38 8.01 2.98 11.08
C LEU A 38 7.89 3.63 9.70
N CYS A 39 6.70 3.56 9.13
CA CYS A 39 6.43 4.17 7.83
C CYS A 39 5.12 4.93 7.88
N TYR A 40 5.15 6.23 7.67
CA TYR A 40 3.92 7.01 7.60
C TYR A 40 3.75 7.70 6.25
N ILE A 41 2.48 7.85 5.89
CA ILE A 41 2.04 8.60 4.72
C ILE A 41 1.15 9.73 5.19
N THR A 42 1.39 10.91 4.65
CA THR A 42 0.56 12.09 4.85
C THR A 42 0.24 12.75 3.51
N ASN A 43 -0.93 13.38 3.42
CA ASN A 43 -1.24 14.18 2.25
C ASN A 43 -0.36 15.44 2.21
N PHE A 44 -0.02 15.89 1.01
CA PHE A 44 0.88 17.02 0.83
C PHE A 44 0.31 18.32 1.43
N GLU A 45 -1.01 18.52 1.33
CA GLU A 45 -1.69 19.71 1.86
C GLU A 45 -1.62 19.80 3.39
N ALA A 46 -1.55 18.66 4.09
CA ALA A 46 -1.34 18.67 5.54
C ALA A 46 0.12 18.97 5.88
N PHE A 47 1.07 18.41 5.12
CA PHE A 47 2.49 18.57 5.36
C PHE A 47 3.02 19.97 5.02
N LYS A 48 2.60 20.58 3.90
CA LYS A 48 3.12 21.87 3.42
C LYS A 48 2.93 23.04 4.37
N LYS A 49 2.13 22.87 5.44
CA LYS A 49 1.92 23.87 6.50
C LYS A 49 3.07 23.92 7.50
N PHE A 50 4.01 23.00 7.41
CA PHE A 50 5.14 22.85 8.32
C PHE A 50 6.45 23.03 7.56
N LYS A 51 7.48 23.51 8.25
CA LYS A 51 8.77 23.83 7.64
C LYS A 51 9.56 22.58 7.24
N ASN A 52 9.47 21.52 8.07
CA ASN A 52 10.23 20.29 7.90
C ASN A 52 9.48 19.09 8.51
N ILE A 53 10.10 17.94 8.39
CA ILE A 53 9.58 16.66 8.91
C ILE A 53 9.46 16.68 10.43
N ASP A 54 10.45 17.22 11.12
CA ASP A 54 10.52 17.22 12.59
C ASP A 54 9.37 18.04 13.18
N GLU A 55 9.13 19.22 12.64
CA GLU A 55 8.00 20.06 13.06
C GLU A 55 6.65 19.39 12.80
N PHE A 56 6.51 18.70 11.66
CA PHE A 56 5.29 17.95 11.34
C PHE A 56 5.11 16.77 12.30
N GLN A 57 6.17 16.03 12.60
CA GLN A 57 6.11 14.92 13.55
C GLN A 57 5.68 15.42 14.92
N GLU A 58 6.31 16.44 15.44
CA GLU A 58 6.01 17.00 16.76
C GLU A 58 4.57 17.51 16.86
N LYS A 59 4.15 18.31 15.87
CA LYS A 59 2.84 18.99 15.93
C LYS A 59 1.66 18.13 15.46
N VAL A 60 1.90 17.05 14.71
CA VAL A 60 0.83 16.23 14.13
C VAL A 60 0.95 14.76 14.49
N VAL A 61 2.09 14.13 14.17
CA VAL A 61 2.24 12.67 14.33
C VAL A 61 2.24 12.29 15.82
N PHE A 62 2.96 13.05 16.64
CA PHE A 62 3.09 12.79 18.09
C PHE A 62 1.86 13.18 18.91
N LYS A 63 0.83 13.76 18.32
CA LYS A 63 -0.50 13.85 18.95
C LYS A 63 -1.15 12.48 19.12
N ASN A 64 -0.77 11.50 18.31
CA ASN A 64 -1.09 10.13 18.58
C ASN A 64 -0.18 9.59 19.70
N LYS A 65 -0.75 9.32 20.86
CA LYS A 65 0.00 8.91 22.06
C LYS A 65 0.84 7.65 21.88
N TYR A 66 0.39 6.71 21.05
CA TYR A 66 1.12 5.47 20.77
C TYR A 66 2.36 5.76 19.91
N LEU A 67 2.23 6.55 18.85
CA LEU A 67 3.36 6.97 18.02
C LEU A 67 4.36 7.76 18.84
N ASN A 68 3.89 8.73 19.63
CA ASN A 68 4.76 9.51 20.52
C ASN A 68 5.58 8.60 21.45
N SER A 69 4.92 7.59 22.06
CA SER A 69 5.60 6.64 22.94
C SER A 69 6.66 5.82 22.17
N ILE A 70 6.32 5.29 21.00
CA ILE A 70 7.25 4.50 20.19
C ILE A 70 8.46 5.34 19.79
N PHE A 71 8.25 6.53 19.23
CA PHE A 71 9.36 7.39 18.79
C PHE A 71 10.26 7.83 19.95
N LYS A 72 9.70 8.15 21.12
CA LYS A 72 10.48 8.58 22.30
C LYS A 72 11.27 7.48 22.97
N ASN A 73 10.74 6.24 22.95
CA ASN A 73 11.34 5.10 23.64
C ASN A 73 12.18 4.22 22.71
N SER A 74 12.46 4.68 21.50
CA SER A 74 13.23 3.94 20.51
C SER A 74 14.44 4.72 20.03
N GLN A 75 15.48 4.01 19.63
CA GLN A 75 16.70 4.59 19.06
C GLN A 75 16.66 4.50 17.53
N PRO A 76 16.88 5.58 16.78
CA PRO A 76 16.92 5.54 15.33
C PRO A 76 18.10 4.68 14.85
N VAL A 77 17.85 3.90 13.78
CA VAL A 77 18.88 3.12 13.06
C VAL A 77 19.44 3.93 11.90
N PHE A 78 18.63 4.80 11.32
CA PHE A 78 19.03 5.70 10.25
C PHE A 78 19.38 7.08 10.85
N GLU A 79 20.45 7.69 10.37
CA GLU A 79 20.77 9.09 10.72
C GLU A 79 19.67 10.05 10.23
N THR A 80 19.16 9.79 9.01
CA THR A 80 18.06 10.56 8.43
C THR A 80 16.98 9.62 7.91
N PRO A 81 15.68 9.97 8.06
CA PRO A 81 14.61 9.14 7.53
C PRO A 81 14.60 9.14 5.99
N LEU A 82 14.18 8.04 5.40
CA LEU A 82 13.94 7.92 3.97
C LEU A 82 12.62 8.61 3.61
N THR A 83 12.61 9.37 2.52
CA THR A 83 11.43 10.15 2.11
C THR A 83 11.08 9.93 0.65
N ILE A 84 9.77 9.93 0.35
CA ILE A 84 9.24 9.94 -1.01
C ILE A 84 8.29 11.12 -1.13
N GLY A 85 8.64 12.09 -1.99
CA GLY A 85 7.91 13.35 -2.09
C GLY A 85 6.54 13.23 -2.76
N GLN A 86 6.47 12.63 -3.92
CA GLN A 86 5.25 12.58 -4.74
C GLN A 86 4.76 11.15 -4.91
N ILE A 87 3.70 10.80 -4.20
CA ILE A 87 2.99 9.53 -4.38
C ILE A 87 1.70 9.84 -5.13
N SER A 88 1.53 9.26 -6.31
CA SER A 88 0.35 9.44 -7.13
C SER A 88 -0.53 8.20 -7.13
N PHE A 89 -1.78 8.38 -6.74
CA PHE A 89 -2.85 7.38 -6.83
C PHE A 89 -3.74 7.59 -8.07
N SER A 90 -3.27 8.35 -9.06
CA SER A 90 -3.99 8.56 -10.31
C SER A 90 -4.21 7.23 -11.05
N SER A 91 -5.28 7.18 -11.84
CA SER A 91 -5.52 6.05 -12.72
C SER A 91 -4.42 5.97 -13.78
N LYS A 92 -3.86 4.77 -13.95
CA LYS A 92 -2.81 4.48 -14.93
C LYS A 92 -3.27 3.39 -15.87
N SER A 93 -2.59 3.26 -17.01
CA SER A 93 -2.80 2.18 -17.95
C SER A 93 -1.81 1.03 -17.67
N PRO A 94 -2.23 -0.23 -17.77
CA PRO A 94 -1.30 -1.35 -17.72
C PRO A 94 -0.46 -1.51 -19.01
N ILE A 95 -0.82 -0.77 -20.06
CA ILE A 95 -0.01 -0.63 -21.28
C ILE A 95 0.18 0.86 -21.55
N GLU A 96 1.42 1.27 -21.71
CA GLU A 96 1.79 2.66 -22.02
C GLU A 96 2.89 2.66 -23.07
N ASN A 97 2.67 3.31 -24.22
CA ASN A 97 3.63 3.36 -25.33
C ASN A 97 4.23 1.99 -25.69
N HIS A 98 3.40 0.98 -25.83
CA HIS A 98 3.79 -0.42 -26.06
C HIS A 98 4.61 -1.08 -24.95
N MET A 99 4.71 -0.47 -23.76
CA MET A 99 5.33 -1.07 -22.59
C MET A 99 4.30 -1.76 -21.71
N ILE A 100 4.58 -2.98 -21.29
CA ILE A 100 3.79 -3.70 -20.30
C ILE A 100 4.20 -3.22 -18.91
N MET A 101 3.26 -2.59 -18.21
CA MET A 101 3.46 -2.07 -16.86
C MET A 101 3.05 -3.10 -15.82
N CYS A 102 3.87 -3.29 -14.78
CA CYS A 102 3.59 -4.20 -13.67
C CYS A 102 3.63 -3.45 -12.33
N GLY A 103 2.87 -3.94 -11.34
CA GLY A 103 2.85 -3.34 -10.00
C GLY A 103 2.35 -1.90 -10.01
N ASP A 104 3.00 -1.04 -9.23
CA ASP A 104 2.58 0.35 -9.02
C ASP A 104 2.67 1.23 -10.27
N THR A 105 3.46 0.83 -11.27
CA THR A 105 3.53 1.52 -12.56
C THR A 105 2.25 1.34 -13.38
N ALA A 106 1.56 0.20 -13.24
CA ALA A 106 0.27 -0.08 -13.87
C ALA A 106 -0.93 0.44 -13.05
N GLY A 107 -0.74 0.64 -11.75
CA GLY A 107 -1.75 1.16 -10.83
C GLY A 107 -1.40 0.89 -9.39
N MET A 108 -1.26 1.94 -8.61
CA MET A 108 -0.91 1.86 -7.21
C MET A 108 -2.15 1.65 -6.34
N ILE A 109 -2.18 0.55 -5.59
CA ILE A 109 -3.18 0.38 -4.53
C ILE A 109 -2.79 1.25 -3.34
N HIS A 110 -3.78 1.75 -2.61
CA HIS A 110 -3.48 2.54 -1.43
C HIS A 110 -2.73 1.69 -0.38
N PRO A 111 -1.59 2.17 0.17
CA PRO A 111 -0.74 1.38 1.07
C PRO A 111 -1.43 0.86 2.33
N LEU A 112 -2.52 1.50 2.76
CA LEU A 112 -3.40 1.02 3.84
C LEU A 112 -3.87 -0.43 3.61
N CYS A 113 -3.99 -0.87 2.35
CA CYS A 113 -4.41 -2.22 2.02
C CYS A 113 -3.30 -3.26 2.20
N GLY A 114 -2.02 -2.87 2.32
CA GLY A 114 -0.88 -3.78 2.50
C GLY A 114 -0.63 -4.75 1.35
N ASN A 115 -1.17 -4.49 0.15
CA ASN A 115 -1.26 -5.47 -0.94
C ASN A 115 -0.45 -5.13 -2.20
N GLY A 116 0.38 -4.08 -2.17
CA GLY A 116 1.14 -3.62 -3.34
C GLY A 116 2.10 -4.69 -3.89
N MET A 117 2.87 -5.34 -3.01
CA MET A 117 3.83 -6.38 -3.42
C MET A 117 3.15 -7.58 -4.07
N SER A 118 2.03 -8.07 -3.52
CA SER A 118 1.31 -9.20 -4.11
C SER A 118 0.70 -8.85 -5.47
N MET A 119 0.25 -7.60 -5.66
CA MET A 119 -0.19 -7.12 -6.98
C MET A 119 0.96 -7.05 -7.98
N ALA A 120 2.15 -6.60 -7.55
CA ALA A 120 3.34 -6.54 -8.40
C ALA A 120 3.76 -7.95 -8.87
N ILE A 121 3.86 -8.91 -7.96
CA ILE A 121 4.20 -10.31 -8.28
C ILE A 121 3.15 -10.92 -9.21
N ARG A 122 1.87 -10.73 -8.91
CA ARG A 122 0.79 -11.28 -9.73
C ARG A 122 0.74 -10.67 -11.13
N SER A 123 0.93 -9.36 -11.27
CA SER A 123 0.97 -8.70 -12.58
C SER A 123 2.17 -9.14 -13.41
N ALA A 124 3.34 -9.31 -12.77
CA ALA A 124 4.53 -9.85 -13.43
C ALA A 124 4.31 -11.30 -13.89
N GLN A 125 3.69 -12.15 -13.07
CA GLN A 125 3.33 -13.53 -13.46
C GLN A 125 2.42 -13.56 -14.69
N MET A 126 1.39 -12.69 -14.72
CA MET A 126 0.47 -12.59 -15.86
C MET A 126 1.19 -12.11 -17.13
N ALA A 127 2.05 -11.09 -17.00
CA ALA A 127 2.86 -10.57 -18.10
C ALA A 127 3.78 -11.64 -18.66
N SER A 128 4.53 -12.34 -17.81
CA SER A 128 5.46 -13.40 -18.20
C SER A 128 4.76 -14.53 -18.94
N GLN A 129 3.60 -14.99 -18.45
CA GLN A 129 2.85 -16.06 -19.11
C GLN A 129 2.38 -15.65 -20.51
N LEU A 130 1.92 -14.43 -20.69
CA LEU A 130 1.47 -13.95 -21.99
C LEU A 130 2.65 -13.70 -22.94
N ILE A 131 3.78 -13.23 -22.45
CA ILE A 131 5.02 -13.06 -23.24
C ILE A 131 5.52 -14.44 -23.70
N ILE A 132 5.54 -15.44 -22.83
CA ILE A 132 5.92 -16.82 -23.21
C ILE A 132 5.00 -17.34 -24.30
N ASN A 133 3.68 -17.15 -24.18
CA ASN A 133 2.73 -17.58 -25.19
C ASN A 133 2.96 -16.86 -26.54
N TYR A 134 3.31 -15.58 -26.51
CA TYR A 134 3.65 -14.82 -27.71
C TYR A 134 4.93 -15.34 -28.37
N LEU A 135 5.99 -15.57 -27.59
CA LEU A 135 7.25 -16.11 -28.09
C LEU A 135 7.12 -17.55 -28.64
N GLN A 136 6.15 -18.32 -28.13
CA GLN A 136 5.81 -19.67 -28.62
C GLN A 136 4.85 -19.66 -29.83
N GLY A 137 4.48 -18.49 -30.35
CA GLY A 137 3.56 -18.37 -31.49
C GLY A 137 2.08 -18.67 -31.16
N LYS A 138 1.72 -18.79 -29.86
CA LYS A 138 0.33 -18.99 -29.41
C LYS A 138 -0.50 -17.70 -29.42
N ILE A 139 0.16 -16.56 -29.43
CA ILE A 139 -0.40 -15.23 -29.63
C ILE A 139 0.26 -14.69 -30.90
N GLU A 140 -0.55 -14.31 -31.88
CA GLU A 140 -0.05 -14.04 -33.24
C GLU A 140 0.63 -12.66 -33.35
N SER A 141 0.19 -11.69 -32.53
CA SER A 141 0.68 -10.33 -32.64
C SER A 141 0.93 -9.68 -31.29
N ARG A 142 1.82 -8.69 -31.30
CA ARG A 142 2.08 -7.83 -30.14
C ARG A 142 0.81 -7.09 -29.68
N ILE A 143 -0.02 -6.67 -30.61
CA ILE A 143 -1.29 -5.99 -30.31
C ILE A 143 -2.22 -6.91 -29.53
N GLU A 144 -2.28 -8.19 -29.91
CA GLU A 144 -3.07 -9.19 -29.16
C GLU A 144 -2.49 -9.45 -27.77
N LEU A 145 -1.18 -9.55 -27.63
CA LEU A 145 -0.50 -9.65 -26.35
C LEU A 145 -0.89 -8.51 -25.42
N GLU A 146 -0.79 -7.26 -25.91
CA GLU A 146 -1.10 -6.07 -25.14
C GLU A 146 -2.58 -6.03 -24.72
N LYS A 147 -3.50 -6.33 -25.64
CA LYS A 147 -4.94 -6.43 -25.35
C LYS A 147 -5.25 -7.51 -24.32
N ALA A 148 -4.62 -8.69 -24.45
CA ALA A 148 -4.80 -9.81 -23.53
C ALA A 148 -4.31 -9.44 -22.11
N TYR A 149 -3.16 -8.79 -22.01
CA TYR A 149 -2.63 -8.30 -20.72
C TYR A 149 -3.55 -7.25 -20.10
N GLN A 150 -3.94 -6.22 -20.85
CA GLN A 150 -4.83 -5.18 -20.38
C GLN A 150 -6.17 -5.74 -19.87
N LYS A 151 -6.76 -6.67 -20.61
CA LYS A 151 -8.01 -7.35 -20.22
C LYS A 151 -7.84 -8.12 -18.92
N SER A 152 -6.77 -8.91 -18.82
CA SER A 152 -6.47 -9.72 -17.64
C SER A 152 -6.17 -8.87 -16.41
N TRP A 153 -5.37 -7.81 -16.59
CA TRP A 153 -5.02 -6.87 -15.55
C TRP A 153 -6.27 -6.14 -15.00
N ASN A 154 -7.11 -5.62 -15.89
CA ASN A 154 -8.36 -4.97 -15.50
C ASN A 154 -9.30 -5.90 -14.74
N LYS A 155 -9.44 -7.15 -15.19
CA LYS A 155 -10.25 -8.17 -14.52
C LYS A 155 -9.75 -8.46 -13.11
N GLU A 156 -8.44 -8.51 -12.92
CA GLU A 156 -7.82 -8.89 -11.65
C GLU A 156 -7.77 -7.71 -10.66
N PHE A 157 -7.44 -6.49 -11.11
CA PHE A 157 -7.05 -5.40 -10.22
C PHE A 157 -7.97 -4.20 -10.18
N LYS A 158 -8.77 -3.93 -11.24
CA LYS A 158 -9.58 -2.70 -11.33
C LYS A 158 -10.51 -2.51 -10.13
N THR A 159 -11.19 -3.58 -9.70
CA THR A 159 -12.09 -3.53 -8.53
C THR A 159 -11.32 -3.34 -7.24
N ARG A 160 -10.17 -4.03 -7.08
CA ARG A 160 -9.33 -3.90 -5.87
C ARG A 160 -8.82 -2.47 -5.69
N LEU A 161 -8.34 -1.85 -6.76
CA LEU A 161 -7.90 -0.45 -6.74
C LEU A 161 -9.03 0.49 -6.34
N LYS A 162 -10.22 0.34 -6.93
CA LYS A 162 -11.39 1.15 -6.57
C LYS A 162 -11.79 1.01 -5.11
N VAL A 163 -11.87 -0.22 -4.61
CA VAL A 163 -12.21 -0.51 -3.21
C VAL A 163 -11.13 0.02 -2.26
N GLY A 164 -9.85 -0.17 -2.61
CA GLY A 164 -8.73 0.34 -1.82
C GLY A 164 -8.72 1.88 -1.72
N HIS A 165 -8.94 2.58 -2.82
CA HIS A 165 -9.04 4.05 -2.83
C HIS A 165 -10.28 4.54 -2.07
N PHE A 166 -11.42 3.88 -2.21
CA PHE A 166 -12.63 4.22 -1.46
C PHE A 166 -12.42 4.07 0.05
N ALA A 167 -11.85 2.94 0.49
CA ALA A 167 -11.51 2.70 1.89
C ALA A 167 -10.56 3.78 2.42
N ALA A 168 -9.50 4.10 1.67
CA ALA A 168 -8.55 5.13 2.04
C ALA A 168 -9.18 6.52 2.20
N ASN A 169 -10.11 6.88 1.29
CA ASN A 169 -10.84 8.14 1.37
C ASN A 169 -11.72 8.23 2.64
N ILE A 170 -12.31 7.11 3.06
CA ILE A 170 -13.08 7.05 4.32
C ILE A 170 -12.14 7.26 5.51
N PHE A 171 -11.03 6.52 5.56
CA PHE A 171 -10.08 6.60 6.67
C PHE A 171 -9.32 7.93 6.74
N SER A 172 -9.20 8.65 5.63
CA SER A 172 -8.59 9.98 5.62
C SER A 172 -9.46 11.08 6.26
N LYS A 173 -10.77 10.84 6.41
CA LYS A 173 -11.73 11.77 7.00
C LYS A 173 -12.05 11.34 8.44
N ASN A 174 -11.44 12.00 9.43
CA ASN A 174 -11.57 11.64 10.84
C ASN A 174 -13.01 11.44 11.29
N GLN A 175 -13.93 12.35 10.96
CA GLN A 175 -15.34 12.26 11.32
C GLN A 175 -16.02 10.99 10.79
N LEU A 176 -15.73 10.61 9.54
CA LEU A 176 -16.28 9.40 8.94
C LEU A 176 -15.66 8.14 9.54
N SER A 177 -14.37 8.13 9.82
CA SER A 177 -13.71 6.98 10.44
C SER A 177 -14.18 6.76 11.88
N GLU A 178 -14.34 7.82 12.68
CA GLU A 178 -14.86 7.75 14.05
C GLU A 178 -16.30 7.22 14.12
N MET A 179 -17.12 7.54 13.12
CA MET A 179 -18.49 7.05 13.03
C MET A 179 -18.57 5.62 12.50
N LEU A 180 -17.78 5.27 11.49
CA LEU A 180 -17.88 3.98 10.79
C LEU A 180 -17.16 2.84 11.50
N VAL A 181 -16.03 3.09 12.16
CA VAL A 181 -15.26 2.04 12.84
C VAL A 181 -16.07 1.31 13.93
N PRO A 182 -16.84 2.00 14.82
CA PRO A 182 -17.70 1.33 15.78
C PRO A 182 -18.79 0.47 15.11
N ILE A 183 -19.37 0.95 14.02
CA ILE A 183 -20.41 0.22 13.25
C ILE A 183 -19.82 -1.05 12.63
N ILE A 184 -18.65 -0.94 12.00
CA ILE A 184 -17.95 -2.09 11.38
C ILE A 184 -17.62 -3.16 12.44
N LYS A 185 -17.25 -2.75 13.67
CA LYS A 185 -16.97 -3.67 14.77
C LYS A 185 -18.22 -4.45 15.23
N GLN A 186 -19.41 -3.86 15.09
CA GLN A 186 -20.66 -4.51 15.50
C GLN A 186 -21.20 -5.50 14.47
N ILE A 187 -20.72 -5.44 13.20
CA ILE A 187 -21.17 -6.32 12.14
C ILE A 187 -20.13 -7.45 11.93
N PRO A 188 -20.41 -8.68 12.44
CA PRO A 188 -19.53 -9.82 12.23
C PRO A 188 -19.31 -10.07 10.75
N ASN A 189 -18.08 -10.41 10.38
CA ASN A 189 -17.68 -10.73 8.99
C ASN A 189 -17.71 -9.58 7.97
N LEU A 190 -18.03 -8.34 8.33
CA LEU A 190 -17.96 -7.22 7.40
C LEU A 190 -16.50 -6.85 7.08
N LEU A 191 -15.67 -6.72 8.11
CA LEU A 191 -14.24 -6.41 7.95
C LEU A 191 -13.49 -7.48 7.14
N PRO A 192 -13.62 -8.79 7.39
CA PRO A 192 -13.03 -9.83 6.55
C PRO A 192 -13.48 -9.77 5.09
N LYS A 193 -14.75 -9.43 4.81
CA LYS A 193 -15.24 -9.25 3.44
C LYS A 193 -14.58 -8.06 2.74
N ILE A 194 -14.45 -6.93 3.42
CA ILE A 194 -13.75 -5.74 2.88
C ILE A 194 -12.28 -6.07 2.60
N ILE A 195 -11.59 -6.72 3.53
CA ILE A 195 -10.21 -7.17 3.37
C ILE A 195 -10.09 -8.09 2.16
N LYS A 196 -10.97 -9.08 2.01
CA LYS A 196 -10.98 -10.01 0.88
C LYS A 196 -11.15 -9.31 -0.47
N LEU A 197 -11.95 -8.23 -0.54
CA LEU A 197 -12.12 -7.44 -1.76
C LEU A 197 -10.84 -6.70 -2.17
N THR A 198 -9.98 -6.34 -1.22
CA THR A 198 -8.70 -5.68 -1.51
C THR A 198 -7.57 -6.67 -1.78
N HIS A 199 -7.57 -7.86 -1.16
CA HIS A 199 -6.48 -8.84 -1.27
C HIS A 199 -6.63 -9.82 -2.44
N GLY A 200 -7.86 -10.14 -2.85
CA GLY A 200 -8.13 -11.07 -3.93
C GLY A 200 -7.88 -12.55 -3.56
N LYS A 201 -7.68 -13.38 -4.58
CA LYS A 201 -7.46 -14.82 -4.40
C LYS A 201 -5.99 -15.10 -4.05
N PRO A 202 -5.70 -16.15 -3.24
CA PRO A 202 -4.34 -16.61 -3.03
C PRO A 202 -3.65 -16.96 -4.36
N MET A 203 -2.36 -16.65 -4.45
CA MET A 203 -1.56 -17.07 -5.60
C MET A 203 -1.23 -18.55 -5.47
N VAL A 204 -1.60 -19.32 -6.50
CA VAL A 204 -1.17 -20.73 -6.62
C VAL A 204 0.09 -20.71 -7.48
N VAL A 205 1.23 -20.98 -6.88
CA VAL A 205 2.47 -21.26 -7.61
C VAL A 205 2.41 -22.72 -8.00
N LYS A 206 2.16 -23.02 -9.28
CA LYS A 206 2.43 -24.36 -9.80
C LYS A 206 3.95 -24.45 -9.97
N CYS A 207 4.63 -25.16 -9.09
CA CYS A 207 5.99 -25.57 -9.38
C CYS A 207 5.93 -26.39 -10.69
N ALA A 208 6.59 -25.90 -11.73
CA ALA A 208 6.93 -26.74 -12.87
C ALA A 208 8.06 -27.65 -12.39
N CYS A 209 7.73 -28.88 -12.05
CA CYS A 209 8.68 -29.98 -11.95
C CYS A 209 9.03 -30.42 -13.37
#